data_82effc4320a8bea599c11f489d8cc906
#
_entry.id   82effc4320a8bea599c11f489d8cc906
#
_cell.length_a   1.000
_cell.length_b   1.000
_cell.length_c   1.000
_cell.angle_alpha   90.00
_cell.angle_beta   90.00
_cell.angle_gamma   90.00
#
_symmetry.space_group_name_H-M   'P 1'
#
loop_
_entity.id
_entity.type
_entity.pdbx_description
1 polymer ?
#
loop_
_entity_poly.entity_id
_entity_poly.type
_entity_poly.pdbx_seq_one_letter_code
_entity_poly.pdbx_strand_id
1 'polypeptide(L)'
;MGLLPTGTGNLLARNLAMVIGDLSKAARIALCGENRAIDVGWALIDDRDEEQAFLVMAGVGFDAAIMAGAPHELKSRLGPLAYFVSGFRALLEPRAGVTLAVDGRIEPCRLVRTIVVGNCGRLLGGLVLLPDARVDDGLLDVVSLGPKSIRGWLVVAARVITRRRHGHRIVQHWQGRTILINSESPQQAQLDGDAIGEVCAMRMRVDRGALLIRVPTAGGSDAAH
;
A
#
# COMPACT_ATOMS: atom_id res chain seq x y z
N MET A 1 -18.56 -9.62 -3.84
CA MET A 1 -18.05 -9.88 -2.47
C MET A 1 -18.53 -8.77 -1.55
N GLY A 2 -18.95 -9.10 -0.31
CA GLY A 2 -19.27 -8.12 0.75
C GLY A 2 -18.12 -8.04 1.74
N LEU A 3 -17.77 -6.84 2.20
CA LEU A 3 -16.73 -6.63 3.21
C LEU A 3 -17.35 -6.38 4.58
N LEU A 4 -16.83 -7.08 5.59
CA LEU A 4 -17.13 -6.83 6.99
C LEU A 4 -15.84 -6.37 7.69
N PRO A 5 -15.62 -5.06 7.84
CA PRO A 5 -14.34 -4.51 8.30
C PRO A 5 -14.17 -4.65 9.82
N THR A 6 -13.77 -5.85 10.27
CA THR A 6 -13.55 -6.20 11.68
C THR A 6 -12.09 -6.09 12.12
N GLY A 7 -11.16 -5.96 11.19
CA GLY A 7 -9.74 -5.83 11.46
C GLY A 7 -9.34 -4.46 12.03
N THR A 8 -8.09 -4.31 12.42
CA THR A 8 -7.55 -3.04 12.95
C THR A 8 -7.27 -2.02 11.83
N GLY A 9 -6.75 -2.46 10.70
CA GLY A 9 -6.34 -1.60 9.59
C GLY A 9 -7.50 -1.21 8.68
N ASN A 10 -8.17 -2.23 8.14
CA ASN A 10 -9.29 -2.11 7.19
C ASN A 10 -8.99 -1.16 6.02
N LEU A 11 -7.76 -1.22 5.48
CA LEU A 11 -7.30 -0.25 4.47
C LEU A 11 -8.16 -0.29 3.21
N LEU A 12 -8.52 -1.47 2.71
CA LEU A 12 -9.41 -1.59 1.55
C LEU A 12 -10.76 -0.92 1.81
N ALA A 13 -11.40 -1.23 2.96
CA ALA A 13 -12.68 -0.63 3.32
C ALA A 13 -12.59 0.90 3.43
N ARG A 14 -11.49 1.44 3.96
CA ARG A 14 -11.24 2.89 4.03
C ARG A 14 -11.07 3.53 2.64
N ASN A 15 -10.38 2.85 1.74
CA ASN A 15 -10.19 3.33 0.36
C ASN A 15 -11.49 3.27 -0.45
N LEU A 16 -12.39 2.34 -0.09
CA LEU A 16 -13.74 2.23 -0.66
C LEU A 16 -14.78 3.12 0.05
N ALA A 17 -14.37 3.97 0.99
CA ALA A 17 -15.24 4.84 1.80
C ALA A 17 -16.34 4.07 2.56
N MET A 18 -16.06 2.84 2.96
CA MET A 18 -17.00 2.02 3.73
C MET A 18 -17.04 2.43 5.20
N VAL A 19 -18.16 2.15 5.84
CA VAL A 19 -18.34 2.38 7.27
C VAL A 19 -17.49 1.39 8.08
N ILE A 20 -16.71 1.90 9.03
CA ILE A 20 -15.85 1.11 9.91
C ILE A 20 -16.36 1.27 11.34
N GLY A 21 -16.42 0.16 12.09
CA GLY A 21 -16.89 0.15 13.47
C GLY A 21 -18.39 -0.09 13.65
N ASP A 22 -19.16 -0.15 12.57
CA ASP A 22 -20.59 -0.49 12.60
C ASP A 22 -20.83 -1.72 11.71
N LEU A 23 -20.86 -2.90 12.35
CA LEU A 23 -21.05 -4.17 11.65
C LEU A 23 -22.44 -4.29 11.03
N SER A 24 -23.47 -3.71 11.64
CA SER A 24 -24.84 -3.77 11.12
C SER A 24 -24.94 -3.00 9.79
N LYS A 25 -24.34 -1.82 9.72
CA LYS A 25 -24.26 -1.06 8.47
C LYS A 25 -23.39 -1.76 7.43
N ALA A 26 -22.24 -2.31 7.83
CA ALA A 26 -21.38 -3.08 6.93
C ALA A 26 -22.10 -4.31 6.36
N ALA A 27 -22.85 -5.06 7.19
CA ALA A 27 -23.65 -6.18 6.73
C ALA A 27 -24.75 -5.76 5.76
N ARG A 28 -25.44 -4.63 6.03
CA ARG A 28 -26.42 -4.08 5.08
C ARG A 28 -25.79 -3.73 3.74
N ILE A 29 -24.62 -3.10 3.73
CA ILE A 29 -23.89 -2.79 2.50
C ILE A 29 -23.52 -4.08 1.78
N ALA A 30 -23.00 -5.08 2.50
CA ALA A 30 -22.62 -6.37 1.93
C ALA A 30 -23.79 -7.08 1.23
N LEU A 31 -25.02 -6.95 1.77
CA LEU A 31 -26.22 -7.59 1.23
C LEU A 31 -26.93 -6.74 0.17
N CYS A 32 -27.07 -5.43 0.41
CA CYS A 32 -27.94 -4.54 -0.34
C CYS A 32 -27.21 -3.39 -1.07
N GLY A 33 -25.89 -3.27 -0.91
CA GLY A 33 -25.09 -2.21 -1.55
C GLY A 33 -25.00 -2.37 -3.07
N GLU A 34 -24.38 -1.40 -3.72
CA GLU A 34 -24.10 -1.43 -5.16
C GLU A 34 -22.87 -2.26 -5.48
N ASN A 35 -22.84 -2.84 -6.68
CA ASN A 35 -21.65 -3.52 -7.18
C ASN A 35 -20.68 -2.50 -7.76
N ARG A 36 -19.45 -2.53 -7.27
CA ARG A 36 -18.32 -1.79 -7.86
C ARG A 36 -17.24 -2.78 -8.28
N ALA A 37 -16.83 -2.72 -9.53
CA ALA A 37 -15.67 -3.46 -10.01
C ALA A 37 -14.41 -2.74 -9.52
N ILE A 38 -13.51 -3.49 -8.92
CA ILE A 38 -12.18 -3.02 -8.52
C ILE A 38 -11.10 -3.90 -9.12
N ASP A 39 -9.92 -3.34 -9.24
CA ASP A 39 -8.76 -4.01 -9.77
C ASP A 39 -8.15 -4.94 -8.71
N VAL A 40 -7.47 -5.99 -9.18
CA VAL A 40 -6.69 -6.92 -8.35
C VAL A 40 -5.25 -6.85 -8.80
N GLY A 41 -4.34 -6.61 -7.86
CA GLY A 41 -2.92 -6.79 -8.09
C GLY A 41 -2.54 -8.26 -7.93
N TRP A 42 -1.70 -8.77 -8.82
CA TRP A 42 -1.10 -10.09 -8.75
C TRP A 42 0.41 -9.97 -8.65
N ALA A 43 1.02 -10.71 -7.75
CA ALA A 43 2.47 -10.71 -7.52
C ALA A 43 3.04 -12.12 -7.71
N LEU A 44 3.98 -12.27 -8.62
CA LEU A 44 4.85 -13.43 -8.76
C LEU A 44 6.18 -13.14 -8.06
N ILE A 45 6.56 -14.03 -7.14
CA ILE A 45 7.67 -13.80 -6.22
C ILE A 45 8.79 -14.78 -6.54
N ASP A 46 9.96 -14.25 -6.87
CA ASP A 46 11.14 -15.02 -7.26
C ASP A 46 10.78 -16.08 -8.33
N ASP A 47 11.18 -17.33 -8.13
CA ASP A 47 10.91 -18.46 -9.02
C ASP A 47 9.68 -19.29 -8.59
N ARG A 48 8.74 -18.71 -7.81
CA ARG A 48 7.52 -19.42 -7.43
C ARG A 48 6.60 -19.60 -8.64
N ASP A 49 5.88 -20.72 -8.65
CA ASP A 49 4.96 -21.05 -9.77
C ASP A 49 3.60 -20.34 -9.65
N GLU A 50 3.25 -19.82 -8.47
CA GLU A 50 1.93 -19.27 -8.20
C GLU A 50 1.99 -17.76 -7.93
N GLU A 51 1.11 -17.02 -8.63
CA GLU A 51 0.85 -15.62 -8.33
C GLU A 51 0.01 -15.48 -7.05
N GLN A 52 0.33 -14.48 -6.25
CA GLN A 52 -0.42 -14.12 -5.05
C GLN A 52 -1.17 -12.81 -5.27
N ALA A 53 -2.45 -12.78 -4.89
CA ALA A 53 -3.28 -11.59 -5.03
C ALA A 53 -3.02 -10.58 -3.91
N PHE A 54 -3.11 -9.28 -4.26
CA PHE A 54 -3.21 -8.20 -3.29
C PHE A 54 -4.23 -7.15 -3.75
N LEU A 55 -4.90 -6.51 -2.82
CA LEU A 55 -5.96 -5.54 -3.09
C LEU A 55 -5.57 -4.12 -2.69
N VAL A 56 -4.63 -3.98 -1.78
CA VAL A 56 -4.21 -2.68 -1.22
C VAL A 56 -2.81 -2.33 -1.68
N MET A 57 -1.82 -3.10 -1.27
CA MET A 57 -0.42 -2.81 -1.63
C MET A 57 0.52 -4.00 -1.44
N ALA A 58 1.55 -4.02 -2.26
CA ALA A 58 2.74 -4.84 -2.13
C ALA A 58 3.94 -3.97 -1.79
N GLY A 59 4.92 -4.49 -1.06
CA GLY A 59 6.11 -3.72 -0.70
C GLY A 59 7.37 -4.58 -0.62
N VAL A 60 8.50 -3.99 -1.01
CA VAL A 60 9.84 -4.57 -0.91
C VAL A 60 10.74 -3.62 -0.13
N GLY A 61 11.56 -4.13 0.79
CA GLY A 61 12.41 -3.33 1.68
C GLY A 61 11.65 -2.72 2.85
N PHE A 62 10.43 -3.16 3.09
CA PHE A 62 9.63 -2.79 4.26
C PHE A 62 9.71 -3.91 5.27
N ASP A 63 10.23 -3.63 6.46
CA ASP A 63 10.12 -4.61 7.54
C ASP A 63 8.63 -4.83 7.84
N ALA A 64 8.16 -6.06 7.60
CA ALA A 64 6.78 -6.46 7.88
C ALA A 64 6.37 -6.19 9.34
N ALA A 65 7.34 -6.13 10.27
CA ALA A 65 7.10 -5.75 11.66
C ALA A 65 6.56 -4.31 11.79
N ILE A 66 6.84 -3.44 10.82
CA ILE A 66 6.29 -2.07 10.79
C ILE A 66 4.80 -2.09 10.41
N MET A 67 4.41 -3.00 9.50
CA MET A 67 3.02 -3.13 9.06
C MET A 67 2.19 -3.98 10.03
N ALA A 68 2.77 -5.02 10.64
CA ALA A 68 2.10 -5.91 11.60
C ALA A 68 1.73 -5.23 12.93
N GLY A 69 2.21 -4.04 13.18
CA GLY A 69 1.75 -3.24 14.29
C GLY A 69 2.80 -2.95 15.33
N ALA A 70 2.97 -1.69 15.62
CA ALA A 70 3.52 -1.25 16.90
C ALA A 70 2.79 -1.98 18.05
N PRO A 71 3.50 -2.39 19.11
CA PRO A 71 2.91 -3.04 20.27
C PRO A 71 1.66 -2.29 20.75
N HIS A 72 0.65 -3.01 21.18
CA HIS A 72 -0.65 -2.44 21.61
C HIS A 72 -0.51 -1.31 22.64
N GLU A 73 0.54 -1.35 23.45
CA GLU A 73 0.85 -0.33 24.46
C GLU A 73 1.34 1.00 23.85
N LEU A 74 1.98 0.98 22.67
CA LEU A 74 2.44 2.19 21.98
C LEU A 74 1.30 2.89 21.22
N LYS A 75 0.30 2.10 20.77
CA LYS A 75 -0.89 2.61 20.07
C LYS A 75 -1.74 3.54 20.93
N SER A 76 -1.83 3.26 22.24
CA SER A 76 -2.70 4.02 23.17
C SER A 76 -2.14 5.39 23.53
N ARG A 77 -0.83 5.60 23.41
CA ARG A 77 -0.16 6.85 23.85
C ARG A 77 0.28 7.78 22.73
N LEU A 78 0.56 7.29 21.53
CA LEU A 78 1.16 8.05 20.45
C LEU A 78 0.30 8.17 19.17
N GLY A 79 -0.87 7.51 19.12
CA GLY A 79 -1.77 7.59 17.97
C GLY A 79 -1.09 7.29 16.62
N PRO A 80 -1.37 8.05 15.55
CA PRO A 80 -0.77 7.84 14.22
C PRO A 80 0.75 7.98 14.18
N LEU A 81 1.36 8.73 15.14
CA LEU A 81 2.81 8.85 15.27
C LEU A 81 3.49 7.53 15.68
N ALA A 82 2.77 6.59 16.32
CA ALA A 82 3.34 5.29 16.69
C ALA A 82 3.78 4.51 15.44
N TYR A 83 3.06 4.65 14.33
CA TYR A 83 3.46 4.06 13.04
C TYR A 83 4.75 4.68 12.48
N PHE A 84 4.98 5.96 12.72
CA PHE A 84 6.24 6.61 12.35
C PHE A 84 7.40 6.15 13.24
N VAL A 85 7.16 5.88 14.52
CA VAL A 85 8.20 5.42 15.47
C VAL A 85 8.59 3.96 15.20
N SER A 86 7.65 3.09 14.82
CA SER A 86 7.96 1.72 14.38
C SER A 86 8.77 1.72 13.08
N GLY A 87 8.52 2.71 12.19
CA GLY A 87 9.34 3.01 11.02
C GLY A 87 10.78 3.42 11.34
N PHE A 88 11.08 3.77 12.60
CA PHE A 88 12.42 4.20 12.99
C PHE A 88 13.48 3.08 12.89
N ARG A 89 13.08 1.83 13.02
CA ARG A 89 13.98 0.67 12.78
C ARG A 89 14.36 0.55 11.30
N ALA A 90 13.41 0.75 10.40
CA ALA A 90 13.69 0.81 8.95
C ALA A 90 14.60 1.99 8.56
N LEU A 91 14.77 2.99 9.45
CA LEU A 91 15.73 4.08 9.23
C LEU A 91 17.20 3.61 9.27
N LEU A 92 17.46 2.49 9.92
CA LEU A 92 18.81 1.98 10.18
C LEU A 92 19.23 0.89 9.19
N GLU A 93 18.28 0.31 8.43
CA GLU A 93 18.62 -0.70 7.44
C GLU A 93 19.40 -0.11 6.26
N PRO A 94 20.39 -0.86 5.72
CA PRO A 94 21.13 -0.42 4.57
C PRO A 94 20.18 -0.28 3.36
N ARG A 95 20.49 0.67 2.46
CA ARG A 95 19.78 0.81 1.20
C ARG A 95 20.24 -0.30 0.25
N ALA A 96 19.29 -0.93 -0.41
CA ALA A 96 19.55 -1.93 -1.43
C ALA A 96 19.64 -1.30 -2.82
N GLY A 97 20.51 -1.85 -3.65
CA GLY A 97 20.48 -1.62 -5.10
C GLY A 97 19.27 -2.32 -5.70
N VAL A 98 18.36 -1.55 -6.30
CA VAL A 98 17.15 -2.10 -6.90
C VAL A 98 16.99 -1.59 -8.31
N THR A 99 16.69 -2.51 -9.23
CA THR A 99 16.24 -2.20 -10.58
C THR A 99 14.72 -2.26 -10.62
N LEU A 100 14.10 -1.17 -11.08
CA LEU A 100 12.66 -1.06 -11.26
C LEU A 100 12.37 -1.00 -12.76
N ALA A 101 11.42 -1.81 -13.24
CA ALA A 101 10.87 -1.64 -14.57
C ALA A 101 9.35 -1.43 -14.47
N VAL A 102 8.82 -0.47 -15.20
CA VAL A 102 7.40 -0.12 -15.29
C VAL A 102 6.99 -0.22 -16.75
N ASP A 103 6.05 -1.11 -17.07
CA ASP A 103 5.58 -1.40 -18.43
C ASP A 103 6.75 -1.65 -19.41
N GLY A 104 7.75 -2.41 -18.95
CA GLY A 104 8.94 -2.76 -19.72
C GLY A 104 10.00 -1.65 -19.84
N ARG A 105 9.75 -0.45 -19.30
CA ARG A 105 10.76 0.63 -19.25
C ARG A 105 11.59 0.48 -17.98
N ILE A 106 12.90 0.28 -18.18
CA ILE A 106 13.83 0.12 -17.08
C ILE A 106 14.18 1.51 -16.53
N GLU A 107 13.91 1.68 -15.24
CA GLU A 107 14.39 2.83 -14.47
C GLU A 107 15.83 2.56 -13.99
N PRO A 108 16.69 3.58 -13.90
CA PRO A 108 18.05 3.39 -13.41
C PRO A 108 18.10 2.71 -12.06
N CYS A 109 19.04 1.78 -11.87
CA CYS A 109 19.32 1.14 -10.58
C CYS A 109 19.51 2.21 -9.50
N ARG A 110 18.80 2.09 -8.42
CA ARG A 110 18.76 3.10 -7.36
C ARG A 110 18.97 2.46 -5.99
N LEU A 111 19.66 3.19 -5.15
CA LEU A 111 19.78 2.83 -3.75
C LEU A 111 18.52 3.28 -3.02
N VAL A 112 17.60 2.37 -2.81
CA VAL A 112 16.32 2.61 -2.11
C VAL A 112 16.28 1.89 -0.78
N ARG A 113 15.40 2.32 0.11
CA ARG A 113 15.07 1.61 1.35
C ARG A 113 13.82 0.78 1.18
N THR A 114 12.87 1.30 0.42
CA THR A 114 11.62 0.57 0.15
C THR A 114 11.02 1.02 -1.18
N ILE A 115 10.36 0.07 -1.83
CA ILE A 115 9.44 0.32 -2.94
C ILE A 115 8.08 -0.20 -2.51
N VAL A 116 7.06 0.63 -2.66
CA VAL A 116 5.67 0.25 -2.45
C VAL A 116 4.94 0.34 -3.78
N VAL A 117 4.20 -0.71 -4.09
CA VAL A 117 3.32 -0.81 -5.26
C VAL A 117 1.89 -0.92 -4.73
N GLY A 118 1.03 0.00 -5.09
CA GLY A 118 -0.32 0.06 -4.54
C GLY A 118 -1.41 0.15 -5.57
N ASN A 119 -2.51 -0.50 -5.26
CA ASN A 119 -3.81 -0.33 -5.88
C ASN A 119 -4.68 0.68 -5.10
N CYS A 120 -4.23 1.02 -3.88
CA CYS A 120 -4.87 1.97 -2.98
C CYS A 120 -3.87 3.02 -2.50
N GLY A 121 -4.33 4.28 -2.40
CA GLY A 121 -3.45 5.39 -2.04
C GLY A 121 -3.44 5.78 -0.57
N ARG A 122 -4.51 5.44 0.17
CA ARG A 122 -4.69 5.89 1.57
C ARG A 122 -4.19 4.85 2.55
N LEU A 123 -3.41 5.31 3.51
CA LEU A 123 -2.93 4.56 4.66
C LEU A 123 -3.79 4.85 5.90
N LEU A 124 -3.44 4.19 7.02
CA LEU A 124 -4.02 4.49 8.33
C LEU A 124 -3.80 5.95 8.73
N GLY A 125 -4.74 6.50 9.49
CA GLY A 125 -4.67 7.88 9.96
C GLY A 125 -4.92 8.94 8.88
N GLY A 126 -5.44 8.55 7.70
CA GLY A 126 -5.73 9.47 6.60
C GLY A 126 -4.50 9.92 5.82
N LEU A 127 -3.35 9.35 6.08
CA LEU A 127 -2.13 9.59 5.32
C LEU A 127 -2.29 9.07 3.89
N VAL A 128 -1.74 9.80 2.92
CA VAL A 128 -1.79 9.42 1.50
C VAL A 128 -0.37 9.20 0.99
N LEU A 129 -0.05 7.94 0.73
CA LEU A 129 1.26 7.54 0.21
C LEU A 129 1.31 7.62 -1.32
N LEU A 130 0.23 7.18 -1.97
CA LEU A 130 0.07 7.14 -3.41
C LEU A 130 -1.13 8.03 -3.78
N PRO A 131 -0.90 9.33 -4.05
CA PRO A 131 -1.99 10.30 -4.21
C PRO A 131 -2.87 10.05 -5.43
N ASP A 132 -2.35 9.37 -6.45
CA ASP A 132 -3.03 9.08 -7.71
C ASP A 132 -3.72 7.73 -7.75
N ALA A 133 -3.38 6.84 -6.80
CA ALA A 133 -3.85 5.47 -6.81
C ALA A 133 -5.39 5.41 -6.71
N ARG A 134 -5.96 4.66 -7.64
CA ARG A 134 -7.39 4.39 -7.75
C ARG A 134 -7.60 2.90 -7.90
N VAL A 135 -8.56 2.40 -7.19
CA VAL A 135 -8.87 0.95 -7.16
C VAL A 135 -9.50 0.40 -8.45
N ASP A 136 -9.77 1.26 -9.45
CA ASP A 136 -10.61 0.94 -10.61
C ASP A 136 -10.12 1.55 -11.94
N ASP A 137 -8.86 2.00 -12.03
CA ASP A 137 -8.33 2.64 -13.24
C ASP A 137 -7.47 1.70 -14.12
N GLY A 138 -7.20 0.48 -13.63
CA GLY A 138 -6.39 -0.51 -14.33
C GLY A 138 -4.89 -0.21 -14.27
N LEU A 139 -4.44 0.52 -13.25
CA LEU A 139 -3.04 0.86 -13.03
C LEU A 139 -2.60 0.51 -11.60
N LEU A 140 -1.32 0.21 -11.46
CA LEU A 140 -0.63 0.13 -10.18
C LEU A 140 0.23 1.37 -10.00
N ASP A 141 0.13 1.98 -8.85
CA ASP A 141 0.97 3.11 -8.45
C ASP A 141 2.21 2.63 -7.73
N VAL A 142 3.35 3.22 -8.06
CA VAL A 142 4.64 2.86 -7.48
C VAL A 142 5.24 4.07 -6.80
N VAL A 143 5.72 3.89 -5.57
CA VAL A 143 6.57 4.87 -4.90
C VAL A 143 7.87 4.23 -4.43
N SER A 144 8.99 4.83 -4.75
CA SER A 144 10.28 4.48 -4.16
C SER A 144 10.70 5.51 -3.12
N LEU A 145 11.17 5.02 -1.98
CA LEU A 145 11.66 5.83 -0.87
C LEU A 145 13.13 5.51 -0.62
N GLY A 146 14.01 6.50 -0.85
CA GLY A 146 15.47 6.34 -0.71
C GLY A 146 16.11 7.36 0.23
N PRO A 147 15.56 7.66 1.43
CA PRO A 147 16.16 8.63 2.34
C PRO A 147 17.50 8.13 2.88
N LYS A 148 18.50 9.03 2.89
CA LYS A 148 19.85 8.73 3.39
C LYS A 148 20.01 8.96 4.89
N SER A 149 19.14 9.78 5.48
CA SER A 149 19.28 10.29 6.85
C SER A 149 17.92 10.59 7.47
N ILE A 150 17.91 10.87 8.75
CA ILE A 150 16.71 11.32 9.48
C ILE A 150 16.09 12.56 8.83
N ARG A 151 16.92 13.51 8.35
CA ARG A 151 16.42 14.69 7.61
C ARG A 151 15.68 14.27 6.33
N GLY A 152 16.16 13.26 5.63
CA GLY A 152 15.48 12.70 4.45
C GLY A 152 14.11 12.12 4.80
N TRP A 153 13.97 11.48 5.96
CA TRP A 153 12.69 10.98 6.43
C TRP A 153 11.70 12.09 6.79
N LEU A 154 12.18 13.20 7.35
CA LEU A 154 11.33 14.39 7.58
C LEU A 154 10.78 14.93 6.25
N VAL A 155 11.58 14.91 5.18
CA VAL A 155 11.13 15.27 3.83
C VAL A 155 10.06 14.27 3.32
N VAL A 156 10.26 12.97 3.51
CA VAL A 156 9.25 11.95 3.16
C VAL A 156 7.95 12.22 3.91
N ALA A 157 8.02 12.38 5.24
CA ALA A 157 6.86 12.67 6.08
C ALA A 157 6.12 13.95 5.63
N ALA A 158 6.86 15.04 5.41
CA ALA A 158 6.28 16.30 4.94
C ALA A 158 5.58 16.14 3.58
N ARG A 159 6.13 15.32 2.67
CA ARG A 159 5.52 15.06 1.36
C ARG A 159 4.25 14.22 1.45
N VAL A 160 4.25 13.18 2.28
CA VAL A 160 3.06 12.36 2.54
C VAL A 160 1.93 13.21 3.13
N ILE A 161 2.26 14.10 4.09
CA ILE A 161 1.28 15.02 4.70
C ILE A 161 0.77 16.06 3.69
N THR A 162 1.68 16.65 2.90
CA THR A 162 1.33 17.72 1.94
C THR A 162 0.85 17.21 0.59
N ARG A 163 0.83 15.88 0.37
CA ARG A 163 0.43 15.22 -0.89
C ARG A 163 1.19 15.71 -2.12
N ARG A 164 2.44 16.18 -1.95
CA ARG A 164 3.24 16.70 -3.07
C ARG A 164 3.90 15.58 -3.86
N ARG A 165 3.65 15.52 -5.17
CA ARG A 165 4.03 14.42 -6.08
C ARG A 165 5.41 14.56 -6.71
N HIS A 166 5.81 15.74 -7.17
CA HIS A 166 6.94 15.92 -8.08
C HIS A 166 8.15 16.60 -7.45
N GLY A 167 9.33 16.33 -8.00
CA GLY A 167 10.52 17.16 -7.83
C GLY A 167 11.44 16.80 -6.67
N HIS A 168 11.48 15.55 -6.20
CA HIS A 168 12.48 15.18 -5.19
C HIS A 168 13.12 13.82 -5.45
N ARG A 169 14.45 13.76 -5.37
CA ARG A 169 15.22 12.52 -5.61
C ARG A 169 15.01 11.41 -4.58
N ILE A 170 14.42 11.71 -3.43
CA ILE A 170 14.20 10.78 -2.31
C ILE A 170 12.86 10.05 -2.44
N VAL A 171 11.85 10.68 -3.08
CA VAL A 171 10.52 10.13 -3.28
C VAL A 171 10.18 10.25 -4.74
N GLN A 172 10.00 9.13 -5.41
CA GLN A 172 9.67 9.08 -6.82
C GLN A 172 8.45 8.22 -7.03
N HIS A 173 7.61 8.60 -7.98
CA HIS A 173 6.35 7.96 -8.30
C HIS A 173 6.30 7.56 -9.77
N TRP A 174 5.69 6.42 -10.04
CA TRP A 174 5.36 5.90 -11.37
C TRP A 174 3.98 5.27 -11.33
N GLN A 175 3.40 5.06 -12.49
CA GLN A 175 2.19 4.28 -12.69
C GLN A 175 2.39 3.35 -13.90
N GLY A 176 1.85 2.15 -13.83
CA GLY A 176 1.91 1.18 -14.91
C GLY A 176 1.03 -0.03 -14.66
N ARG A 177 0.90 -0.87 -15.68
CA ARG A 177 0.13 -2.11 -15.60
C ARG A 177 0.98 -3.28 -15.13
N THR A 178 2.27 -3.24 -15.42
CA THR A 178 3.24 -4.25 -15.05
C THR A 178 4.44 -3.62 -14.37
N ILE A 179 4.80 -4.15 -13.21
CA ILE A 179 5.90 -3.67 -12.40
C ILE A 179 6.84 -4.83 -12.14
N LEU A 180 8.13 -4.63 -12.41
CA LEU A 180 9.19 -5.57 -12.07
C LEU A 180 10.17 -4.91 -11.12
N ILE A 181 10.41 -5.55 -9.99
CA ILE A 181 11.39 -5.15 -8.99
C ILE A 181 12.43 -6.26 -8.90
N ASN A 182 13.69 -5.95 -9.11
CA ASN A 182 14.82 -6.83 -8.87
C ASN A 182 15.77 -6.19 -7.88
N SER A 183 16.12 -6.87 -6.82
CA SER A 183 17.06 -6.42 -5.80
C SER A 183 18.38 -7.21 -5.89
N GLU A 184 19.50 -6.51 -5.70
CA GLU A 184 20.84 -7.12 -5.68
C GLU A 184 21.07 -8.01 -4.44
N SER A 185 20.26 -7.84 -3.40
CA SER A 185 20.29 -8.63 -2.17
C SER A 185 18.86 -8.93 -1.71
N PRO A 186 18.63 -10.06 -0.99
CA PRO A 186 17.33 -10.39 -0.45
C PRO A 186 16.76 -9.23 0.38
N GLN A 187 15.50 -8.91 0.19
CA GLN A 187 14.78 -7.84 0.86
C GLN A 187 13.49 -8.38 1.47
N GLN A 188 13.14 -7.92 2.67
CA GLN A 188 11.85 -8.24 3.28
C GLN A 188 10.72 -7.73 2.38
N ALA A 189 9.68 -8.54 2.18
CA ALA A 189 8.55 -8.19 1.37
C ALA A 189 7.22 -8.51 2.04
N GLN A 190 6.17 -7.81 1.60
CA GLN A 190 4.82 -7.96 2.12
C GLN A 190 3.77 -7.81 1.02
N LEU A 191 2.60 -8.45 1.21
CA LEU A 191 1.37 -8.25 0.45
C LEU A 191 0.24 -7.94 1.42
N ASP A 192 -0.46 -6.82 1.21
CA ASP A 192 -1.59 -6.34 2.04
C ASP A 192 -1.32 -6.27 3.55
N GLY A 193 -0.05 -6.22 3.95
CA GLY A 193 0.40 -6.20 5.33
C GLY A 193 0.89 -7.55 5.86
N ASP A 194 0.75 -8.63 5.09
CA ASP A 194 1.25 -9.95 5.43
C ASP A 194 2.69 -10.11 4.94
N ALA A 195 3.60 -10.50 5.84
CA ALA A 195 4.98 -10.77 5.51
C ALA A 195 5.10 -12.04 4.65
N ILE A 196 5.78 -11.93 3.51
CA ILE A 196 6.03 -13.07 2.62
C ILE A 196 7.47 -13.58 2.65
N GLY A 197 8.29 -12.98 3.53
CA GLY A 197 9.70 -13.30 3.71
C GLY A 197 10.62 -12.46 2.84
N GLU A 198 11.87 -12.93 2.70
CA GLU A 198 12.87 -12.29 1.86
C GLU A 198 12.69 -12.68 0.39
N VAL A 199 12.83 -11.68 -0.49
CA VAL A 199 12.69 -11.85 -1.94
C VAL A 199 13.79 -11.09 -2.68
N CYS A 200 14.23 -11.62 -3.83
CA CYS A 200 15.14 -10.93 -4.74
C CYS A 200 14.42 -10.32 -5.93
N ALA A 201 13.30 -10.94 -6.36
CA ALA A 201 12.51 -10.47 -7.49
C ALA A 201 11.03 -10.48 -7.17
N MET A 202 10.30 -9.47 -7.65
CA MET A 202 8.85 -9.43 -7.58
C MET A 202 8.32 -8.85 -8.89
N ARG A 203 7.52 -9.65 -9.60
CA ARG A 203 6.81 -9.20 -10.79
C ARG A 203 5.35 -9.03 -10.44
N MET A 204 4.82 -7.85 -10.70
CA MET A 204 3.43 -7.53 -10.40
C MET A 204 2.70 -7.09 -11.66
N ARG A 205 1.41 -7.42 -11.72
CA ARG A 205 0.50 -6.97 -12.77
C ARG A 205 -0.85 -6.59 -12.17
N VAL A 206 -1.59 -5.74 -12.85
CA VAL A 206 -2.98 -5.43 -12.50
C VAL A 206 -3.92 -6.26 -13.36
N ASP A 207 -4.97 -6.77 -12.74
CA ASP A 207 -6.12 -7.37 -13.42
C ASP A 207 -7.32 -6.44 -13.21
N ARG A 208 -7.66 -5.73 -14.29
CA ARG A 208 -8.62 -4.62 -14.25
C ARG A 208 -10.03 -5.12 -14.01
N GLY A 209 -10.70 -4.57 -12.98
CA GLY A 209 -12.09 -4.86 -12.67
C GLY A 209 -12.36 -6.32 -12.27
N ALA A 210 -11.32 -7.05 -11.87
CA ALA A 210 -11.38 -8.50 -11.63
C ALA A 210 -12.23 -8.87 -10.40
N LEU A 211 -12.51 -7.92 -9.51
CA LEU A 211 -13.26 -8.19 -8.29
C LEU A 211 -14.48 -7.28 -8.16
N LEU A 212 -15.66 -7.87 -8.04
CA LEU A 212 -16.88 -7.14 -7.72
C LEU A 212 -17.08 -7.05 -6.22
N ILE A 213 -17.09 -5.83 -5.68
CA ILE A 213 -17.30 -5.53 -4.26
C ILE A 213 -18.60 -4.75 -4.06
N ARG A 214 -19.32 -5.08 -2.99
CA ARG A 214 -20.46 -4.30 -2.52
C ARG A 214 -19.96 -3.04 -1.81
N VAL A 215 -20.40 -1.88 -2.28
CA VAL A 215 -20.10 -0.56 -1.70
C VAL A 215 -21.39 0.18 -1.33
N PRO A 216 -21.32 1.22 -0.48
CA PRO A 216 -22.47 2.06 -0.20
C PRO A 216 -23.05 2.67 -1.49
N THR A 217 -24.37 2.75 -1.58
CA THR A 217 -25.06 3.45 -2.68
C THR A 217 -24.73 4.95 -2.65
N ALA A 218 -24.48 5.54 -3.80
CA ALA A 218 -24.12 6.96 -3.97
C ALA A 218 -25.21 7.97 -3.54
N GLY A 219 -26.19 7.57 -2.75
CA GLY A 219 -27.26 8.43 -2.22
C GLY A 219 -27.58 8.17 -0.76
N GLY A 220 -26.90 7.23 -0.12
CA GLY A 220 -27.15 6.84 1.26
C GLY A 220 -26.30 7.57 2.30
N SER A 221 -26.07 8.88 2.18
CA SER A 221 -25.71 9.67 3.34
C SER A 221 -26.96 9.80 4.20
N ASP A 222 -27.25 8.79 5.00
CA ASP A 222 -28.23 8.94 6.07
C ASP A 222 -27.85 10.16 6.91
N ALA A 223 -28.57 11.23 6.72
CA ALA A 223 -28.83 12.19 7.76
C ALA A 223 -29.38 11.39 8.94
N ALA A 224 -28.55 11.08 9.87
CA ALA A 224 -28.93 10.51 11.15
C ALA A 224 -28.90 11.63 12.18
N HIS A 225 -30.10 11.99 12.60
CA HIS A 225 -30.33 12.62 13.90
C HIS A 225 -29.79 11.75 15.03
#